data_39f0275da957dbbe54ea8049a5c421b5
#
_entry.id   39f0275da957dbbe54ea8049a5c421b5
#
_cell.length_a   1.000
_cell.length_b   1.000
_cell.length_c   1.000
_cell.angle_alpha   90.00
_cell.angle_beta   90.00
_cell.angle_gamma   90.00
#
_symmetry.space_group_name_H-M   'P 1'
#
loop_
_entity.id
_entity.type
_entity.pdbx_description
1 polymer ?
#
loop_
_entity_poly.entity_id
_entity_poly.type
_entity_poly.pdbx_seq_one_letter_code
_entity_poly.pdbx_strand_id
1 'polypeptide(L)'
;HPTASATTHVWECKITAEKKLNEFRKIKARDGSKATLRQWNFVYWVQAQLYMLYGGYTRHWCVVASAGCRDWDACRTELMRDEAEFYAERLRDMVDQVDELPARVSESANAFACKWCDFRSICHEGAPVEKNCRTCRHARPVEGPQWHCTLHDELLSPDKQAVGCDQQSLREVLA
;
A
#
# COMPACT_ATOMS: atom_id res chain seq x y z
N HIS A 1 4.97 18.58 21.45
CA HIS A 1 4.09 19.46 22.21
C HIS A 1 4.57 19.55 23.66
N PRO A 2 4.71 20.73 24.28
CA PRO A 2 5.30 20.88 25.62
C PRO A 2 4.60 20.10 26.74
N THR A 3 3.34 19.77 26.54
CA THR A 3 2.50 19.02 27.49
C THR A 3 2.17 17.60 27.01
N ALA A 4 2.65 17.20 25.81
CA ALA A 4 2.42 15.86 25.30
C ALA A 4 3.36 14.86 25.98
N SER A 5 2.91 13.61 26.09
CA SER A 5 3.77 12.52 26.54
C SER A 5 5.02 12.45 25.67
N ALA A 6 6.14 11.99 26.22
CA ALA A 6 7.39 11.78 25.50
C ALA A 6 7.31 10.72 24.37
N THR A 7 6.13 10.17 24.11
CA THR A 7 5.94 9.14 23.08
C THR A 7 5.89 9.77 21.71
N THR A 8 6.85 9.39 20.88
CA THR A 8 6.92 9.79 19.47
C THR A 8 5.75 9.20 18.68
N HIS A 9 5.22 9.97 17.73
CA HIS A 9 4.16 9.56 16.82
C HIS A 9 4.67 9.59 15.39
N VAL A 10 4.24 8.64 14.58
CA VAL A 10 4.24 8.83 13.12
C VAL A 10 3.22 9.92 12.81
N TRP A 11 3.60 10.94 12.08
CA TRP A 11 2.72 12.03 11.66
C TRP A 11 2.40 11.91 10.17
N GLU A 12 1.13 12.03 9.84
CA GLU A 12 0.65 11.99 8.45
C GLU A 12 -0.44 13.04 8.24
N CYS A 13 -0.44 13.66 7.05
CA CYS A 13 -1.48 14.59 6.63
C CYS A 13 -2.18 14.09 5.37
N LYS A 14 -3.50 14.10 5.38
CA LYS A 14 -4.35 13.78 4.23
C LYS A 14 -5.18 15.00 3.85
N ILE A 15 -5.16 15.38 2.58
CA ILE A 15 -6.05 16.42 2.04
C ILE A 15 -7.23 15.74 1.37
N THR A 16 -8.44 16.23 1.66
CA THR A 16 -9.67 15.62 1.16
C THR A 16 -10.74 16.66 0.87
N ALA A 17 -11.83 16.24 0.21
CA ALA A 17 -13.00 17.10 0.05
C ALA A 17 -13.68 17.37 1.40
N GLU A 18 -14.30 18.53 1.56
CA GLU A 18 -14.97 18.95 2.79
C GLU A 18 -16.03 17.93 3.27
N LYS A 19 -16.76 17.32 2.34
CA LYS A 19 -17.72 16.25 2.66
C LYS A 19 -17.06 15.09 3.40
N LYS A 20 -15.86 14.68 2.98
CA LYS A 20 -15.08 13.60 3.60
C LYS A 20 -14.49 13.99 4.95
N LEU A 21 -14.07 15.24 5.11
CA LEU A 21 -13.65 15.77 6.40
C LEU A 21 -14.83 15.78 7.41
N ASN A 22 -16.03 16.17 6.97
CA ASN A 22 -17.22 16.15 7.81
C ASN A 22 -17.65 14.72 8.20
N GLU A 23 -17.48 13.74 7.29
CA GLU A 23 -17.66 12.31 7.58
C GLU A 23 -16.67 11.84 8.67
N PHE A 24 -15.39 12.18 8.50
CA PHE A 24 -14.34 11.90 9.49
C PHE A 24 -14.70 12.42 10.89
N ARG A 25 -15.17 13.66 11.00
CA ARG A 25 -15.61 14.28 12.27
C ARG A 25 -16.79 13.56 12.91
N LYS A 26 -17.77 13.15 12.09
CA LYS A 26 -18.94 12.39 12.58
C LYS A 26 -18.51 11.04 13.15
N ILE A 27 -17.62 10.33 12.46
CA ILE A 27 -17.07 9.05 12.94
C ILE A 27 -16.29 9.27 14.25
N LYS A 28 -15.44 10.30 14.30
CA LYS A 28 -14.66 10.63 15.49
C LYS A 28 -15.55 10.97 16.71
N ALA A 29 -16.64 11.69 16.49
CA ALA A 29 -17.59 12.02 17.55
C ALA A 29 -18.34 10.79 18.05
N ARG A 30 -18.64 9.83 17.17
CA ARG A 30 -19.36 8.59 17.49
C ARG A 30 -18.47 7.54 18.14
N ASP A 31 -17.31 7.27 17.56
CA ASP A 31 -16.46 6.09 17.86
C ASP A 31 -15.18 6.44 18.63
N GLY A 32 -14.89 7.72 18.79
CA GLY A 32 -13.68 8.23 19.44
C GLY A 32 -12.46 8.23 18.52
N SER A 33 -11.44 8.99 18.93
CA SER A 33 -10.24 9.26 18.13
C SER A 33 -9.50 8.01 17.66
N LYS A 34 -9.39 6.98 18.50
CA LYS A 34 -8.60 5.76 18.19
C LYS A 34 -9.24 4.88 17.11
N ALA A 35 -10.56 4.85 17.02
CA ALA A 35 -11.30 4.05 16.04
C ALA A 35 -11.49 4.79 14.70
N THR A 36 -11.36 6.11 14.71
CA THR A 36 -11.74 6.98 13.59
C THR A 36 -11.08 6.59 12.28
N LEU A 37 -9.77 6.44 12.24
CA LEU A 37 -9.05 6.20 10.98
C LEU A 37 -9.47 4.88 10.33
N ARG A 38 -9.62 3.81 11.12
CA ARG A 38 -10.07 2.49 10.65
C ARG A 38 -11.45 2.53 10.03
N GLN A 39 -12.38 3.24 10.66
CA GLN A 39 -13.77 3.36 10.20
C GLN A 39 -13.91 4.31 9.00
N TRP A 40 -13.12 5.36 8.95
CA TRP A 40 -13.17 6.36 7.89
C TRP A 40 -12.50 5.88 6.60
N ASN A 41 -11.30 5.31 6.73
CA ASN A 41 -10.54 4.78 5.60
C ASN A 41 -9.62 3.64 6.05
N PHE A 42 -10.06 2.42 5.77
CA PHE A 42 -9.36 1.20 6.17
C PHE A 42 -7.96 1.09 5.55
N VAL A 43 -7.78 1.53 4.30
CA VAL A 43 -6.48 1.50 3.62
C VAL A 43 -5.47 2.41 4.32
N TYR A 44 -5.89 3.62 4.70
CA TYR A 44 -5.03 4.54 5.46
C TYR A 44 -4.73 4.01 6.86
N TRP A 45 -5.68 3.30 7.45
CA TRP A 45 -5.43 2.65 8.74
C TRP A 45 -4.38 1.54 8.62
N VAL A 46 -4.46 0.67 7.60
CA VAL A 46 -3.43 -0.36 7.33
C VAL A 46 -2.07 0.28 7.06
N GLN A 47 -2.03 1.34 6.25
CA GLN A 47 -0.82 2.12 6.00
C GLN A 47 -0.19 2.64 7.31
N ALA A 48 -1.01 3.19 8.20
CA ALA A 48 -0.54 3.67 9.51
C ALA A 48 0.00 2.52 10.39
N GLN A 49 -0.64 1.34 10.36
CA GLN A 49 -0.15 0.15 11.07
C GLN A 49 1.22 -0.28 10.57
N LEU A 50 1.42 -0.34 9.26
CA LEU A 50 2.70 -0.71 8.66
C LEU A 50 3.79 0.33 8.94
N TYR A 51 3.48 1.61 8.87
CA TYR A 51 4.43 2.68 9.23
C TYR A 51 4.88 2.58 10.69
N MET A 52 3.96 2.28 11.60
CA MET A 52 4.30 2.08 13.00
C MET A 52 5.14 0.82 13.20
N LEU A 53 4.77 -0.29 12.56
CA LEU A 53 5.48 -1.57 12.68
C LEU A 53 6.94 -1.42 12.20
N TYR A 54 7.14 -0.97 10.96
CA TYR A 54 8.48 -0.85 10.37
C TYR A 54 9.33 0.27 10.98
N GLY A 55 8.71 1.34 11.45
CA GLY A 55 9.41 2.44 12.12
C GLY A 55 9.66 2.23 13.60
N GLY A 56 9.16 1.14 14.20
CA GLY A 56 9.28 0.89 15.64
C GLY A 56 8.45 1.84 16.52
N TYR A 57 7.38 2.42 15.96
CA TYR A 57 6.49 3.33 16.67
C TYR A 57 5.25 2.62 17.19
N THR A 58 4.65 3.17 18.24
CA THR A 58 3.41 2.64 18.83
C THR A 58 2.20 3.54 18.62
N ARG A 59 2.41 4.73 18.06
CA ARG A 59 1.36 5.74 17.86
C ARG A 59 1.50 6.44 16.52
N HIS A 60 0.36 6.73 15.93
CA HIS A 60 0.23 7.49 14.70
C HIS A 60 -0.75 8.65 14.89
N TRP A 61 -0.43 9.81 14.32
CA TRP A 61 -1.27 11.00 14.34
C TRP A 61 -1.63 11.39 12.90
N CYS A 62 -2.89 11.18 12.56
CA CYS A 62 -3.43 11.54 11.25
C CYS A 62 -4.14 12.89 11.31
N VAL A 63 -3.65 13.83 10.54
CA VAL A 63 -4.32 15.12 10.27
C VAL A 63 -5.07 14.98 8.96
N VAL A 64 -6.35 15.33 8.96
CA VAL A 64 -7.19 15.37 7.76
C VAL A 64 -7.63 16.81 7.53
N ALA A 65 -7.25 17.37 6.38
CA ALA A 65 -7.53 18.74 6.03
C ALA A 65 -8.39 18.86 4.78
N SER A 66 -9.20 19.91 4.69
CA SER A 66 -9.90 20.29 3.47
C SER A 66 -8.93 20.84 2.42
N ALA A 67 -9.34 20.85 1.15
CA ALA A 67 -8.56 21.50 0.10
C ALA A 67 -8.28 22.96 0.46
N GLY A 68 -6.99 23.35 0.38
CA GLY A 68 -6.53 24.66 0.84
C GLY A 68 -6.25 24.77 2.34
N CYS A 69 -6.36 23.69 3.11
CA CYS A 69 -6.03 23.59 4.54
C CYS A 69 -6.72 24.65 5.44
N ARG A 70 -7.89 25.15 5.03
CA ARG A 70 -8.65 26.13 5.79
C ARG A 70 -9.36 25.51 6.99
N ASP A 71 -9.65 24.22 6.90
CA ASP A 71 -10.35 23.46 7.91
C ASP A 71 -9.70 22.08 8.03
N TRP A 72 -9.56 21.60 9.26
CA TRP A 72 -8.90 20.32 9.54
C TRP A 72 -9.40 19.71 10.86
N ASP A 73 -9.16 18.44 10.98
CA ASP A 73 -9.30 17.69 12.23
C ASP A 73 -8.23 16.60 12.28
N ALA A 74 -8.05 15.94 13.41
CA ALA A 74 -7.05 14.91 13.57
C ALA A 74 -7.53 13.75 14.45
N CYS A 75 -6.96 12.57 14.23
CA CYS A 75 -7.18 11.44 15.11
C CYS A 75 -5.86 10.74 15.45
N ARG A 76 -5.88 10.01 16.57
CA ARG A 76 -4.76 9.15 16.99
C ARG A 76 -5.12 7.70 16.71
N THR A 77 -4.15 6.96 16.12
CA THR A 77 -4.21 5.51 15.95
C THR A 77 -3.10 4.87 16.81
N GLU A 78 -3.38 3.75 17.41
CA GLU A 78 -2.41 2.95 18.15
C GLU A 78 -2.01 1.72 17.33
N LEU A 79 -0.78 1.23 17.52
CA LEU A 79 -0.29 0.02 16.85
C LEU A 79 -1.09 -1.19 17.37
N MET A 80 -1.69 -1.90 16.45
CA MET A 80 -2.27 -3.23 16.65
C MET A 80 -1.30 -4.24 16.03
N ARG A 81 -0.34 -4.70 16.84
CA ARG A 81 0.81 -5.45 16.35
C ARG A 81 0.43 -6.68 15.52
N ASP A 82 -0.47 -7.51 16.00
CA ASP A 82 -0.87 -8.74 15.32
C ASP A 82 -1.50 -8.45 13.94
N GLU A 83 -2.34 -7.41 13.85
CA GLU A 83 -2.92 -7.00 12.57
C GLU A 83 -1.86 -6.37 11.64
N ALA A 84 -0.93 -5.58 12.19
CA ALA A 84 0.16 -5.00 11.40
C ALA A 84 1.09 -6.09 10.83
N GLU A 85 1.45 -7.08 11.63
CA GLU A 85 2.25 -8.24 11.22
C GLU A 85 1.53 -9.08 10.17
N PHE A 86 0.24 -9.33 10.33
CA PHE A 86 -0.60 -10.01 9.32
C PHE A 86 -0.57 -9.31 7.96
N TYR A 87 -0.71 -7.97 7.92
CA TYR A 87 -0.64 -7.24 6.64
C TYR A 87 0.78 -7.17 6.08
N ALA A 88 1.80 -7.11 6.94
CA ALA A 88 3.20 -7.14 6.52
C ALA A 88 3.56 -8.50 5.89
N GLU A 89 3.10 -9.60 6.48
CA GLU A 89 3.27 -10.94 5.95
C GLU A 89 2.57 -11.10 4.61
N ARG A 90 1.29 -10.70 4.52
CA ARG A 90 0.54 -10.72 3.27
C ARG A 90 1.22 -9.94 2.13
N LEU A 91 1.83 -8.78 2.43
CA LEU A 91 2.58 -8.03 1.42
C LEU A 91 3.86 -8.76 1.00
N ARG A 92 4.52 -9.42 1.94
CA ARG A 92 5.70 -10.24 1.67
C ARG A 92 5.36 -11.42 0.77
N ASP A 93 4.29 -12.15 1.11
CA ASP A 93 3.78 -13.25 0.30
C ASP A 93 3.47 -12.82 -1.14
N MET A 94 2.87 -11.64 -1.34
CA MET A 94 2.61 -11.11 -2.68
C MET A 94 3.90 -10.84 -3.49
N VAL A 95 5.00 -10.50 -2.82
CA VAL A 95 6.30 -10.31 -3.47
C VAL A 95 6.99 -11.63 -3.73
N ASP A 96 6.90 -12.58 -2.81
CA ASP A 96 7.58 -13.87 -2.86
C ASP A 96 6.86 -14.86 -3.79
N GLN A 97 5.53 -14.83 -3.83
CA GLN A 97 4.68 -15.67 -4.69
C GLN A 97 4.57 -15.09 -6.11
N VAL A 98 5.71 -14.86 -6.73
CA VAL A 98 5.77 -14.22 -8.07
C VAL A 98 5.18 -15.07 -9.20
N ASP A 99 4.88 -16.34 -8.96
CA ASP A 99 4.29 -17.26 -9.93
C ASP A 99 2.77 -17.44 -9.75
N GLU A 100 2.16 -16.74 -8.80
CA GLU A 100 0.72 -16.71 -8.57
C GLU A 100 0.19 -15.28 -8.58
N LEU A 101 -0.93 -15.05 -9.23
CA LEU A 101 -1.61 -13.77 -9.17
C LEU A 101 -2.49 -13.70 -7.92
N PRO A 102 -2.49 -12.59 -7.19
CA PRO A 102 -3.43 -12.40 -6.11
C PRO A 102 -4.87 -12.39 -6.64
N ALA A 103 -5.81 -12.81 -5.78
CA ALA A 103 -7.23 -12.75 -6.13
C ALA A 103 -7.65 -11.31 -6.51
N ARG A 104 -8.50 -11.20 -7.52
CA ARG A 104 -9.06 -9.90 -7.94
C ARG A 104 -9.86 -9.27 -6.81
N VAL A 105 -9.82 -7.96 -6.72
CA VAL A 105 -10.66 -7.20 -5.78
C VAL A 105 -12.15 -7.37 -6.10
N SER A 106 -12.49 -7.57 -7.38
CA SER A 106 -13.83 -7.86 -7.86
C SER A 106 -13.75 -8.55 -9.22
N GLU A 107 -14.70 -9.43 -9.49
CA GLU A 107 -14.89 -10.05 -10.82
C GLU A 107 -15.53 -9.07 -11.84
N SER A 108 -16.08 -7.96 -11.36
CA SER A 108 -16.69 -6.95 -12.22
C SER A 108 -15.74 -5.78 -12.47
N ALA A 109 -15.39 -5.53 -13.74
CA ALA A 109 -14.63 -4.34 -14.16
C ALA A 109 -15.33 -3.02 -13.81
N ASN A 110 -16.64 -3.04 -13.57
CA ASN A 110 -17.46 -1.89 -13.21
C ASN A 110 -17.54 -1.65 -11.69
N ALA A 111 -16.97 -2.51 -10.87
CA ALA A 111 -16.88 -2.28 -9.44
C ALA A 111 -16.14 -0.97 -9.13
N PHE A 112 -16.56 -0.26 -8.09
CA PHE A 112 -16.01 1.05 -7.76
C PHE A 112 -14.48 1.04 -7.64
N ALA A 113 -13.92 0.02 -6.99
CA ALA A 113 -12.48 -0.13 -6.84
C ALA A 113 -11.75 -0.37 -8.18
N CYS A 114 -12.40 -1.06 -9.15
CA CYS A 114 -11.81 -1.37 -10.45
C CYS A 114 -11.88 -0.19 -11.43
N LYS A 115 -12.90 0.67 -11.33
CA LYS A 115 -13.07 1.82 -12.24
C LYS A 115 -11.88 2.79 -12.26
N TRP A 116 -11.18 2.90 -11.14
CA TRP A 116 -10.07 3.84 -10.93
C TRP A 116 -8.75 3.12 -10.71
N CYS A 117 -8.70 1.82 -11.06
CA CYS A 117 -7.49 1.01 -10.91
C CYS A 117 -6.62 1.11 -12.17
N ASP A 118 -5.37 1.47 -12.02
CA ASP A 118 -4.41 1.56 -13.13
C ASP A 118 -4.17 0.20 -13.82
N PHE A 119 -4.42 -0.89 -13.11
CA PHE A 119 -4.29 -2.26 -13.63
C PHE A 119 -5.59 -2.82 -14.23
N ARG A 120 -6.65 -2.02 -14.34
CA ARG A 120 -7.96 -2.47 -14.84
C ARG A 120 -7.85 -3.11 -16.23
N SER A 121 -7.13 -2.49 -17.14
CA SER A 121 -6.97 -2.97 -18.52
C SER A 121 -6.26 -4.33 -18.58
N ILE A 122 -5.22 -4.54 -17.78
CA ILE A 122 -4.53 -5.82 -17.66
C ILE A 122 -5.44 -6.85 -17.01
N CYS A 123 -6.07 -6.49 -15.89
CA CYS A 123 -6.84 -7.40 -15.06
C CYS A 123 -8.16 -7.88 -15.70
N HIS A 124 -8.86 -7.01 -16.45
CA HIS A 124 -10.21 -7.27 -16.97
C HIS A 124 -10.33 -7.24 -18.49
N GLU A 125 -9.37 -6.64 -19.20
CA GLU A 125 -9.48 -6.40 -20.64
C GLU A 125 -8.40 -7.12 -21.44
N GLY A 126 -7.50 -7.87 -20.78
CA GLY A 126 -6.43 -8.62 -21.42
C GLY A 126 -5.35 -7.76 -22.09
N ALA A 127 -5.19 -6.52 -21.62
CA ALA A 127 -4.11 -5.66 -22.12
C ALA A 127 -2.74 -6.30 -21.82
N PRO A 128 -1.75 -6.15 -22.70
CA PRO A 128 -0.43 -6.72 -22.50
C PRO A 128 0.25 -6.08 -21.28
N VAL A 129 0.95 -6.90 -20.52
CA VAL A 129 1.80 -6.42 -19.43
C VAL A 129 3.10 -5.85 -19.96
N GLU A 130 3.68 -4.91 -19.24
CA GLU A 130 4.97 -4.33 -19.57
C GLU A 130 6.08 -5.39 -19.50
N LYS A 131 6.94 -5.41 -20.52
CA LYS A 131 8.07 -6.33 -20.59
C LYS A 131 9.31 -5.75 -19.92
N ASN A 132 9.56 -6.14 -18.68
CA ASN A 132 10.73 -5.75 -17.90
C ASN A 132 11.16 -6.91 -16.98
N CYS A 133 12.21 -6.72 -16.17
CA CYS A 133 12.67 -7.80 -15.30
C CYS A 133 11.65 -8.22 -14.24
N ARG A 134 10.78 -7.32 -13.78
CA ARG A 134 9.77 -7.65 -12.75
C ARG A 134 8.67 -8.57 -13.27
N THR A 135 8.41 -8.53 -14.58
CA THR A 135 7.48 -9.44 -15.27
C THR A 135 8.17 -10.65 -15.87
N CYS A 136 9.51 -10.74 -15.77
CA CYS A 136 10.33 -11.80 -16.34
C CYS A 136 10.35 -13.05 -15.44
N ARG A 137 10.18 -14.23 -16.04
CA ARG A 137 10.25 -15.53 -15.34
C ARG A 137 11.62 -15.81 -14.71
N HIS A 138 12.68 -15.19 -15.20
CA HIS A 138 14.05 -15.39 -14.72
C HIS A 138 14.45 -14.45 -13.59
N ALA A 139 13.65 -13.43 -13.27
CA ALA A 139 13.94 -12.52 -12.18
C ALA A 139 13.17 -12.91 -10.92
N ARG A 140 13.88 -12.98 -9.79
CA ARG A 140 13.33 -13.37 -8.49
C ARG A 140 13.75 -12.34 -7.44
N PRO A 141 12.86 -12.00 -6.49
CA PRO A 141 13.28 -11.26 -5.32
C PRO A 141 14.24 -12.11 -4.49
N VAL A 142 15.21 -11.45 -3.87
CA VAL A 142 16.15 -12.04 -2.93
C VAL A 142 16.14 -11.25 -1.64
N GLU A 143 16.93 -11.64 -0.65
CA GLU A 143 16.96 -10.96 0.63
C GLU A 143 17.22 -9.44 0.48
N GLY A 144 16.47 -8.64 1.20
CA GLY A 144 16.48 -7.18 1.09
C GLY A 144 15.72 -6.68 -0.14
N PRO A 145 15.90 -5.41 -0.55
CA PRO A 145 15.18 -4.80 -1.68
C PRO A 145 15.79 -5.13 -3.04
N GLN A 146 16.39 -6.31 -3.19
CA GLN A 146 17.14 -6.71 -4.38
C GLN A 146 16.41 -7.76 -5.21
N TRP A 147 16.71 -7.79 -6.48
CA TRP A 147 16.27 -8.82 -7.41
C TRP A 147 17.47 -9.47 -8.09
N HIS A 148 17.38 -10.76 -8.31
CA HIS A 148 18.41 -11.57 -8.97
C HIS A 148 17.87 -12.16 -10.28
N CYS A 149 18.66 -12.08 -11.35
CA CYS A 149 18.38 -12.75 -12.62
C CYS A 149 19.02 -14.13 -12.63
N THR A 150 18.20 -15.18 -12.65
CA THR A 150 18.72 -16.57 -12.71
C THR A 150 19.29 -16.95 -14.07
N LEU A 151 18.95 -16.22 -15.14
CA LEU A 151 19.48 -16.47 -16.48
C LEU A 151 20.89 -15.92 -16.65
N HIS A 152 21.15 -14.73 -16.12
CA HIS A 152 22.45 -14.06 -16.22
C HIS A 152 23.30 -14.19 -14.95
N ASP A 153 22.74 -14.83 -13.90
CA ASP A 153 23.37 -15.00 -12.59
C ASP A 153 23.90 -13.68 -11.99
N GLU A 154 23.04 -12.63 -12.01
CA GLU A 154 23.44 -11.31 -11.53
C GLU A 154 22.34 -10.64 -10.68
N LEU A 155 22.78 -9.76 -9.76
CA LEU A 155 21.87 -8.85 -9.07
C LEU A 155 21.44 -7.73 -10.01
N LEU A 156 20.13 -7.45 -10.03
CA LEU A 156 19.52 -6.47 -10.92
C LEU A 156 19.44 -5.09 -10.23
N SER A 157 20.14 -4.11 -10.78
CA SER A 157 19.92 -2.71 -10.38
C SER A 157 18.50 -2.25 -10.76
N PRO A 158 17.95 -1.21 -10.10
CA PRO A 158 16.64 -0.65 -10.45
C PRO A 158 16.50 -0.30 -11.95
N ASP A 159 17.54 0.27 -12.55
CA ASP A 159 17.55 0.63 -13.98
C ASP A 159 17.48 -0.61 -14.88
N LYS A 160 18.26 -1.65 -14.58
CA LYS A 160 18.18 -2.93 -15.30
C LYS A 160 16.79 -3.57 -15.14
N GLN A 161 16.20 -3.50 -13.95
CA GLN A 161 14.86 -4.03 -13.73
C GLN A 161 13.80 -3.35 -14.60
N ALA A 162 13.90 -2.03 -14.81
CA ALA A 162 12.95 -1.27 -15.60
C ALA A 162 13.07 -1.52 -17.10
N VAL A 163 14.29 -1.66 -17.60
CA VAL A 163 14.54 -1.83 -19.05
C VAL A 163 14.32 -3.27 -19.52
N GLY A 164 14.72 -4.27 -18.71
CA GLY A 164 14.75 -5.66 -19.13
C GLY A 164 15.92 -5.98 -20.09
N CYS A 165 15.83 -7.10 -20.80
CA CYS A 165 16.82 -7.53 -21.78
C CYS A 165 16.14 -8.26 -22.95
N ASP A 166 16.90 -8.53 -24.04
CA ASP A 166 16.38 -9.20 -25.24
C ASP A 166 15.93 -10.66 -24.98
N GLN A 167 16.42 -11.27 -23.90
CA GLN A 167 16.05 -12.62 -23.48
C GLN A 167 14.91 -12.64 -22.44
N GLN A 168 14.25 -11.49 -22.23
CA GLN A 168 13.12 -11.39 -21.34
C GLN A 168 11.98 -12.32 -21.80
N SER A 169 11.49 -13.13 -20.87
CA SER A 169 10.36 -14.03 -21.08
C SER A 169 9.33 -13.81 -19.97
N LEU A 170 8.08 -13.57 -20.32
CA LEU A 170 7.01 -13.36 -19.33
C LEU A 170 6.85 -14.59 -18.42
N ARG A 171 6.46 -14.34 -17.19
CA ARG A 171 5.99 -15.40 -16.28
C ARG A 171 4.73 -16.02 -16.84
N GLU A 172 4.55 -17.32 -16.65
CA GLU A 172 3.38 -18.05 -17.17
C GLU A 172 2.05 -17.44 -16.71
N VAL A 173 1.99 -16.94 -15.48
CA VAL A 173 0.79 -16.26 -14.92
C VAL A 173 0.48 -14.91 -15.57
N LEU A 174 1.38 -14.36 -16.37
CA LEU A 174 1.24 -13.06 -17.07
C LEU A 174 1.22 -13.24 -18.60
N ALA A 175 1.32 -14.45 -19.09
CA ALA A 175 1.40 -14.77 -20.53
C ALA A 175 0.02 -14.86 -21.19
#